data_ad7e254a688bdbd60564013dc3807b7d
#
_entry.id   ad7e254a688bdbd60564013dc3807b7d
#
_cell.length_a   1.000
_cell.length_b   1.000
_cell.length_c   1.000
_cell.angle_alpha   90.00
_cell.angle_beta   90.00
_cell.angle_gamma   90.00
#
_symmetry.space_group_name_H-M   'P 1'
#
loop_
_entity.id
_entity.type
_entity.pdbx_description
1 polymer ?
#
loop_
_entity_poly.entity_id
_entity_poly.type
_entity_poly.pdbx_seq_one_letter_code
_entity_poly.pdbx_strand_id
1 'polypeptide(L)'
;MFGIASSLFELGGLIVMHDASGCNSTYDTHDEPRWYDTPSMVYISGLNEIDTIQGNDQRLVDDIAEAVEAAHPRFVAIGGSPMPNAIGTDFKAIERLVAARTGLPTLGFRTDGIHSYLPGAGGAYVWLAKTFVKAPEKAPQRPAKRVNLLGLTPLDFSVVGNATTLKQIVTDAGFTLQSSWSMGDTLDQLATAANADVNVVLSSTAFYLAQYLRDTYGIPYVVGIPMGEKGTADWLEALRNCDSSYLTGFTGQEKYIRAQYALADLNAWKTEQAYDDTPCDVLVIGEPVYLLSMKAFLQQELGLSDVRLLCPLADAPRWLLEQMEVASVEDVIRQECHKARRVIADPIYARLLPDEKDKFISMPHEAYSGRHYHADMPIFVGPSFTAWMKEKLMEGEGL
;
A
#
# COMPACT_ATOMS: atom_id res chain seq x y z
N MET A 1 8.25 4.50 -7.35
CA MET A 1 7.71 5.80 -7.76
C MET A 1 6.22 5.93 -7.49
N PHE A 2 5.34 5.11 -8.08
CA PHE A 2 3.87 5.21 -7.90
C PHE A 2 3.42 5.14 -6.44
N GLY A 3 4.07 4.32 -5.62
CA GLY A 3 3.78 4.29 -4.18
C GLY A 3 4.01 5.63 -3.48
N ILE A 4 5.08 6.36 -3.82
CA ILE A 4 5.34 7.70 -3.28
C ILE A 4 4.24 8.66 -3.74
N ALA A 5 3.99 8.71 -5.04
CA ALA A 5 3.02 9.64 -5.61
C ALA A 5 1.61 9.40 -5.06
N SER A 6 1.14 8.15 -5.05
CA SER A 6 -0.19 7.80 -4.55
C SER A 6 -0.35 8.09 -3.04
N SER A 7 0.69 7.85 -2.23
CA SER A 7 0.63 8.14 -0.78
C SER A 7 0.60 9.62 -0.45
N LEU A 8 1.17 10.48 -1.32
CA LEU A 8 1.31 11.91 -1.08
C LEU A 8 0.30 12.78 -1.86
N PHE A 9 -0.44 12.16 -2.79
CA PHE A 9 -1.23 12.80 -3.84
C PHE A 9 -2.09 13.99 -3.39
N GLU A 10 -2.81 13.86 -2.28
CA GLU A 10 -3.80 14.83 -1.80
C GLU A 10 -3.32 15.69 -0.62
N LEU A 11 -2.05 15.54 -0.21
CA LEU A 11 -1.54 16.18 1.02
C LEU A 11 -0.95 17.58 0.80
N GLY A 12 -1.10 18.13 -0.41
CA GLY A 12 -0.65 19.49 -0.74
C GLY A 12 0.86 19.60 -0.98
N GLY A 13 1.52 18.52 -1.35
CA GLY A 13 2.93 18.50 -1.74
C GLY A 13 3.13 18.56 -3.25
N LEU A 14 4.25 19.14 -3.67
CA LEU A 14 4.76 19.04 -5.03
C LEU A 14 5.47 17.68 -5.18
N ILE A 15 4.95 16.80 -6.02
CA ILE A 15 5.51 15.48 -6.26
C ILE A 15 6.19 15.48 -7.62
N VAL A 16 7.49 15.21 -7.65
CA VAL A 16 8.28 15.21 -8.87
C VAL A 16 8.74 13.79 -9.20
N MET A 17 8.24 13.29 -10.32
CA MET A 17 8.74 12.08 -10.94
C MET A 17 9.94 12.45 -11.79
N HIS A 18 11.15 12.14 -11.31
CA HIS A 18 12.36 12.39 -12.08
C HIS A 18 12.54 11.30 -13.13
N ASP A 19 12.15 11.63 -14.36
CA ASP A 19 12.12 10.70 -15.49
C ASP A 19 12.04 11.43 -16.84
N ALA A 20 12.23 10.67 -17.91
CA ALA A 20 11.77 11.06 -19.25
C ALA A 20 10.26 10.97 -19.30
N SER A 21 9.59 11.96 -19.91
CA SER A 21 8.14 12.13 -19.85
C SER A 21 7.31 10.91 -20.33
N GLY A 22 7.89 10.05 -21.18
CA GLY A 22 7.15 8.94 -21.79
C GLY A 22 6.70 7.83 -20.85
N CYS A 23 7.50 7.51 -19.81
CA CYS A 23 7.23 6.36 -18.94
C CYS A 23 6.20 6.63 -17.84
N ASN A 24 6.14 7.86 -17.31
CA ASN A 24 5.28 8.22 -16.19
C ASN A 24 4.10 9.13 -16.58
N SER A 25 3.96 9.50 -17.85
CA SER A 25 2.87 10.36 -18.32
C SER A 25 1.49 9.74 -18.12
N THR A 26 1.39 8.43 -18.11
CA THR A 26 0.13 7.72 -17.83
C THR A 26 -0.34 7.95 -16.39
N TYR A 27 0.58 8.01 -15.43
CA TYR A 27 0.23 8.30 -14.04
C TYR A 27 -0.38 9.69 -13.90
N ASP A 28 0.24 10.70 -14.52
CA ASP A 28 -0.23 12.09 -14.48
C ASP A 28 -1.56 12.32 -15.19
N THR A 29 -1.99 11.38 -16.04
CA THR A 29 -3.18 11.56 -16.86
C THR A 29 -4.29 10.56 -16.58
N HIS A 30 -3.98 9.34 -16.09
CA HIS A 30 -4.95 8.26 -16.04
C HIS A 30 -4.80 7.25 -14.91
N ASP A 31 -3.57 6.93 -14.47
CA ASP A 31 -3.36 5.76 -13.61
C ASP A 31 -3.60 6.07 -12.11
N GLU A 32 -3.62 7.33 -11.72
CA GLU A 32 -4.06 7.70 -10.37
C GLU A 32 -5.60 7.83 -10.35
N PRO A 33 -6.33 6.96 -9.66
CA PRO A 33 -7.80 6.94 -9.74
C PRO A 33 -8.49 8.19 -9.17
N ARG A 34 -7.79 9.01 -8.36
CA ARG A 34 -8.31 10.28 -7.82
C ARG A 34 -8.06 11.49 -8.72
N TRP A 35 -7.38 11.30 -9.84
CA TRP A 35 -6.90 12.39 -10.70
C TRP A 35 -7.99 13.39 -11.10
N TYR A 36 -9.21 12.89 -11.37
CA TYR A 36 -10.31 13.74 -11.81
C TYR A 36 -11.06 14.45 -10.69
N ASP A 37 -10.97 13.94 -9.47
CA ASP A 37 -11.78 14.39 -8.34
C ASP A 37 -10.98 15.17 -7.30
N THR A 38 -9.65 15.02 -7.28
CA THR A 38 -8.78 15.62 -6.27
C THR A 38 -7.65 16.43 -6.91
N PRO A 39 -7.55 17.73 -6.64
CA PRO A 39 -6.44 18.55 -7.12
C PRO A 39 -5.11 18.01 -6.61
N SER A 40 -4.13 17.90 -7.49
CA SER A 40 -2.81 17.41 -7.16
C SER A 40 -1.72 18.17 -7.90
N MET A 41 -0.50 18.13 -7.33
CA MET A 41 0.70 18.75 -7.89
C MET A 41 1.72 17.65 -8.19
N VAL A 42 1.44 16.81 -9.19
CA VAL A 42 2.36 15.78 -9.67
C VAL A 42 2.97 16.23 -10.99
N TYR A 43 4.29 16.22 -11.08
CA TYR A 43 5.06 16.71 -12.21
C TYR A 43 6.08 15.68 -12.66
N ILE A 44 6.39 15.69 -13.96
CA ILE A 44 7.48 14.90 -14.52
C ILE A 44 8.59 15.84 -14.91
N SER A 45 9.85 15.54 -14.54
CA SER A 45 10.99 16.42 -14.79
C SER A 45 11.38 16.56 -16.26
N GLY A 46 10.90 15.66 -17.12
CA GLY A 46 11.22 15.69 -18.55
C GLY A 46 12.71 15.48 -18.84
N LEU A 47 13.34 14.52 -18.14
CA LEU A 47 14.74 14.16 -18.35
C LEU A 47 15.00 13.85 -19.82
N ASN A 48 15.90 14.57 -20.45
CA ASN A 48 16.28 14.39 -21.84
C ASN A 48 17.61 13.65 -21.99
N GLU A 49 17.96 13.30 -23.22
CA GLU A 49 19.19 12.56 -23.53
C GLU A 49 20.47 13.32 -23.13
N ILE A 50 20.51 14.64 -23.33
CA ILE A 50 21.68 15.47 -23.01
C ILE A 50 21.87 15.53 -21.48
N ASP A 51 20.79 15.78 -20.73
CA ASP A 51 20.81 15.81 -19.27
C ASP A 51 21.21 14.44 -18.70
N THR A 52 20.78 13.35 -19.36
CA THR A 52 21.11 11.97 -18.98
C THR A 52 22.63 11.69 -19.13
N ILE A 53 23.26 12.20 -20.19
CA ILE A 53 24.67 11.96 -20.48
C ILE A 53 25.59 12.87 -19.64
N GLN A 54 25.21 14.14 -19.49
CA GLN A 54 26.09 15.15 -18.84
C GLN A 54 25.87 15.24 -17.34
N GLY A 55 24.69 14.82 -16.85
CA GLY A 55 24.22 15.09 -15.49
C GLY A 55 23.87 16.58 -15.32
N ASN A 56 22.59 16.91 -15.09
CA ASN A 56 22.15 18.30 -14.94
C ASN A 56 21.20 18.46 -13.74
N ASP A 57 21.66 18.06 -12.58
CA ASP A 57 20.90 18.17 -11.32
C ASP A 57 20.50 19.62 -11.02
N GLN A 58 21.32 20.60 -11.45
CA GLN A 58 21.02 22.01 -11.22
C GLN A 58 19.75 22.44 -11.96
N ARG A 59 19.55 22.00 -13.20
CA ARG A 59 18.33 22.30 -13.95
C ARG A 59 17.09 21.75 -13.21
N LEU A 60 17.16 20.50 -12.74
CA LEU A 60 16.08 19.91 -11.96
C LEU A 60 15.76 20.73 -10.71
N VAL A 61 16.77 21.21 -9.99
CA VAL A 61 16.61 22.07 -8.81
C VAL A 61 15.92 23.39 -9.16
N ASP A 62 16.35 24.02 -10.27
CA ASP A 62 15.78 25.30 -10.72
C ASP A 62 14.34 25.15 -11.21
N ASP A 63 14.02 24.11 -11.99
CA ASP A 63 12.68 23.76 -12.47
C ASP A 63 11.72 23.50 -11.28
N ILE A 64 12.20 22.76 -10.26
CA ILE A 64 11.43 22.55 -9.02
C ILE A 64 11.19 23.86 -8.26
N ALA A 65 12.19 24.72 -8.17
CA ALA A 65 12.05 26.02 -7.49
C ALA A 65 11.01 26.89 -8.19
N GLU A 66 10.99 26.94 -9.52
CA GLU A 66 9.97 27.65 -10.31
C GLU A 66 8.56 27.05 -10.05
N ALA A 67 8.44 25.74 -10.07
CA ALA A 67 7.17 25.06 -9.76
C ALA A 67 6.68 25.36 -8.34
N VAL A 68 7.57 25.42 -7.35
CA VAL A 68 7.26 25.79 -5.96
C VAL A 68 6.75 27.23 -5.87
N GLU A 69 7.38 28.17 -6.60
CA GLU A 69 6.93 29.57 -6.65
C GLU A 69 5.54 29.70 -7.28
N ALA A 70 5.21 28.87 -8.26
CA ALA A 70 3.91 28.91 -8.95
C ALA A 70 2.80 28.20 -8.15
N ALA A 71 3.09 27.04 -7.55
CA ALA A 71 2.09 26.16 -6.96
C ALA A 71 1.93 26.31 -5.43
N HIS A 72 2.90 26.92 -4.75
CA HIS A 72 2.92 27.12 -3.29
C HIS A 72 2.66 25.83 -2.47
N PRO A 73 3.40 24.73 -2.72
CA PRO A 73 3.19 23.48 -2.02
C PRO A 73 3.65 23.56 -0.56
N ARG A 74 3.21 22.61 0.26
CA ARG A 74 3.62 22.50 1.67
C ARG A 74 4.92 21.73 1.86
N PHE A 75 5.30 20.90 0.89
CA PHE A 75 6.54 20.13 0.84
C PHE A 75 6.84 19.74 -0.61
N VAL A 76 8.04 19.20 -0.83
CA VAL A 76 8.46 18.63 -2.11
C VAL A 76 8.84 17.16 -1.91
N ALA A 77 8.40 16.29 -2.83
CA ALA A 77 8.83 14.89 -2.87
C ALA A 77 9.36 14.54 -4.25
N ILE A 78 10.57 13.98 -4.31
CA ILE A 78 11.26 13.64 -5.55
C ILE A 78 11.55 12.14 -5.53
N GLY A 79 11.07 11.44 -6.54
CA GLY A 79 11.37 10.03 -6.72
C GLY A 79 11.86 9.74 -8.14
N GLY A 80 12.67 8.69 -8.29
CA GLY A 80 13.26 8.29 -9.57
C GLY A 80 12.52 7.17 -10.26
N SER A 81 12.78 7.04 -11.54
CA SER A 81 12.44 5.91 -12.40
C SER A 81 13.70 5.04 -12.63
N PRO A 82 13.62 3.97 -13.42
CA PRO A 82 14.82 3.19 -13.77
C PRO A 82 15.95 3.99 -14.37
N MET A 83 15.65 5.00 -15.19
CA MET A 83 16.67 5.78 -15.91
C MET A 83 17.55 6.62 -14.96
N PRO A 84 17.04 7.49 -14.09
CA PRO A 84 17.85 8.20 -13.10
C PRO A 84 18.63 7.27 -12.17
N ASN A 85 18.05 6.12 -11.84
CA ASN A 85 18.73 5.12 -11.03
C ASN A 85 19.94 4.52 -11.78
N ALA A 86 19.82 4.23 -13.08
CA ALA A 86 20.87 3.67 -13.91
C ALA A 86 22.05 4.64 -14.11
N ILE A 87 21.76 5.94 -14.22
CA ILE A 87 22.82 6.98 -14.35
C ILE A 87 23.41 7.42 -13.01
N GLY A 88 22.92 6.87 -11.88
CA GLY A 88 23.48 7.11 -10.57
C GLY A 88 23.07 8.44 -9.93
N THR A 89 21.90 8.98 -10.24
CA THR A 89 21.37 10.21 -9.64
C THR A 89 21.39 10.15 -8.11
N ASP A 90 21.99 11.17 -7.48
CA ASP A 90 22.03 11.30 -6.02
C ASP A 90 20.80 12.06 -5.50
N PHE A 91 19.69 11.33 -5.29
CA PHE A 91 18.45 11.90 -4.74
C PHE A 91 18.64 12.59 -3.39
N LYS A 92 19.61 12.19 -2.58
CA LYS A 92 19.88 12.85 -1.30
C LYS A 92 20.63 14.16 -1.47
N ALA A 93 21.48 14.29 -2.48
CA ALA A 93 22.07 15.57 -2.85
C ALA A 93 21.00 16.53 -3.37
N ILE A 94 20.15 16.07 -4.30
CA ILE A 94 19.05 16.87 -4.85
C ILE A 94 18.07 17.32 -3.74
N GLU A 95 17.70 16.43 -2.82
CA GLU A 95 16.88 16.75 -1.65
C GLU A 95 17.44 17.96 -0.87
N ARG A 96 18.76 17.93 -0.57
CA ARG A 96 19.41 19.03 0.16
C ARG A 96 19.44 20.35 -0.64
N LEU A 97 19.69 20.26 -1.94
CA LEU A 97 19.72 21.45 -2.81
C LEU A 97 18.34 22.07 -2.95
N VAL A 98 17.31 21.27 -3.18
CA VAL A 98 15.93 21.75 -3.27
C VAL A 98 15.45 22.32 -1.94
N ALA A 99 15.70 21.65 -0.82
CA ALA A 99 15.35 22.16 0.51
C ALA A 99 16.05 23.50 0.80
N ALA A 100 17.32 23.65 0.46
CA ALA A 100 18.07 24.90 0.62
C ALA A 100 17.54 26.03 -0.29
N ARG A 101 17.12 25.68 -1.51
CA ARG A 101 16.64 26.65 -2.51
C ARG A 101 15.22 27.14 -2.24
N THR A 102 14.34 26.25 -1.75
CA THR A 102 12.91 26.53 -1.56
C THR A 102 12.52 26.82 -0.12
N GLY A 103 13.34 26.41 0.86
CA GLY A 103 12.99 26.48 2.29
C GLY A 103 11.93 25.47 2.74
N LEU A 104 11.49 24.55 1.86
CA LEU A 104 10.44 23.59 2.15
C LEU A 104 11.02 22.25 2.62
N PRO A 105 10.29 21.50 3.49
CA PRO A 105 10.59 20.12 3.74
C PRO A 105 10.63 19.33 2.42
N THR A 106 11.70 18.62 2.17
CA THR A 106 11.91 17.91 0.90
C THR A 106 12.25 16.45 1.16
N LEU A 107 11.64 15.54 0.41
CA LEU A 107 11.95 14.12 0.35
C LEU A 107 12.62 13.80 -0.97
N GLY A 108 13.87 13.32 -0.92
CA GLY A 108 14.53 12.67 -2.05
C GLY A 108 14.59 11.16 -1.83
N PHE A 109 13.87 10.41 -2.62
CA PHE A 109 13.74 8.96 -2.44
C PHE A 109 14.21 8.21 -3.69
N ARG A 110 15.25 7.38 -3.53
CA ARG A 110 15.74 6.53 -4.61
C ARG A 110 14.76 5.41 -4.88
N THR A 111 14.01 5.50 -5.97
CA THR A 111 13.20 4.42 -6.53
C THR A 111 13.80 3.98 -7.86
N ASP A 112 13.65 2.73 -8.24
CA ASP A 112 14.37 2.13 -9.36
C ASP A 112 13.46 1.45 -10.40
N GLY A 113 12.15 1.39 -10.15
CA GLY A 113 11.19 0.72 -11.03
C GLY A 113 11.29 -0.82 -11.03
N ILE A 114 12.19 -1.41 -10.22
CA ILE A 114 12.35 -2.86 -10.06
C ILE A 114 11.54 -3.36 -8.86
N HIS A 115 11.48 -2.56 -7.81
CA HIS A 115 10.68 -2.84 -6.62
C HIS A 115 9.21 -2.50 -6.84
N SER A 116 8.35 -3.14 -6.03
CA SER A 116 6.92 -2.82 -6.01
C SER A 116 6.63 -1.40 -5.49
N TYR A 117 5.36 -1.04 -5.40
CA TYR A 117 4.93 0.24 -4.81
C TYR A 117 5.14 0.30 -3.29
N LEU A 118 5.26 -0.83 -2.60
CA LEU A 118 5.33 -0.93 -1.14
C LEU A 118 6.47 -0.10 -0.52
N PRO A 119 7.73 -0.22 -0.98
CA PRO A 119 8.84 0.56 -0.43
C PRO A 119 8.65 2.06 -0.60
N GLY A 120 8.15 2.48 -1.76
CA GLY A 120 7.91 3.89 -2.04
C GLY A 120 6.86 4.50 -1.12
N ALA A 121 5.72 3.83 -0.98
CA ALA A 121 4.63 4.25 -0.09
C ALA A 121 5.08 4.25 1.38
N GLY A 122 5.70 3.15 1.82
CA GLY A 122 6.18 3.03 3.20
C GLY A 122 7.23 4.08 3.56
N GLY A 123 8.17 4.37 2.65
CA GLY A 123 9.17 5.42 2.84
C GLY A 123 8.55 6.81 2.93
N ALA A 124 7.58 7.11 2.07
CA ALA A 124 6.85 8.37 2.08
C ALA A 124 6.07 8.57 3.39
N TYR A 125 5.36 7.56 3.88
CA TYR A 125 4.63 7.62 5.14
C TYR A 125 5.54 7.82 6.35
N VAL A 126 6.66 7.11 6.43
CA VAL A 126 7.63 7.30 7.52
C VAL A 126 8.26 8.69 7.47
N TRP A 127 8.54 9.21 6.28
CA TRP A 127 9.06 10.56 6.12
C TRP A 127 8.02 11.62 6.57
N LEU A 128 6.76 11.47 6.16
CA LEU A 128 5.66 12.34 6.61
C LEU A 128 5.56 12.36 8.14
N ALA A 129 5.61 11.17 8.75
CA ALA A 129 5.53 11.04 10.20
C ALA A 129 6.67 11.79 10.90
N LYS A 130 7.91 11.60 10.43
CA LYS A 130 9.09 12.26 11.01
C LYS A 130 9.09 13.77 10.83
N THR A 131 8.49 14.25 9.75
CA THR A 131 8.53 15.67 9.38
C THR A 131 7.35 16.45 9.97
N PHE A 132 6.16 15.88 10.00
CA PHE A 132 4.94 16.63 10.28
C PHE A 132 4.18 16.18 11.53
N VAL A 133 4.30 14.93 11.97
CA VAL A 133 3.57 14.48 13.17
C VAL A 133 4.13 15.16 14.40
N LYS A 134 3.25 15.83 15.12
CA LYS A 134 3.55 16.57 16.34
C LYS A 134 3.46 15.63 17.55
N ALA A 135 4.16 15.98 18.63
CA ALA A 135 4.02 15.28 19.90
C ALA A 135 2.55 15.27 20.36
N PRO A 136 2.10 14.19 21.00
CA PRO A 136 0.71 14.07 21.42
C PRO A 136 0.34 15.16 22.45
N GLU A 137 -0.84 15.69 22.27
CA GLU A 137 -1.40 16.64 23.24
C GLU A 137 -1.77 15.90 24.54
N LYS A 138 -1.47 16.50 25.70
CA LYS A 138 -1.97 16.01 26.99
C LYS A 138 -3.49 16.20 27.01
N ALA A 139 -4.21 15.14 26.67
CA ALA A 139 -5.65 15.19 26.62
C ALA A 139 -6.30 14.66 27.90
N PRO A 140 -7.42 15.26 28.34
CA PRO A 140 -8.26 14.68 29.38
C PRO A 140 -8.78 13.30 28.96
N GLN A 141 -9.23 12.49 29.95
CA GLN A 141 -9.91 11.22 29.67
C GLN A 141 -11.01 11.43 28.61
N ARG A 142 -10.98 10.62 27.56
CA ARG A 142 -11.90 10.71 26.43
C ARG A 142 -12.90 9.58 26.44
N PRO A 143 -14.16 9.82 26.05
CA PRO A 143 -15.17 8.76 26.04
C PRO A 143 -14.96 7.70 24.95
N ALA A 144 -14.30 8.04 23.84
CA ALA A 144 -14.06 7.15 22.71
C ALA A 144 -12.58 7.03 22.37
N LYS A 145 -12.15 5.81 21.98
CA LYS A 145 -10.79 5.57 21.47
C LYS A 145 -10.65 6.22 20.09
N ARG A 146 -9.47 6.77 19.83
CA ARG A 146 -9.07 7.35 18.56
C ARG A 146 -8.27 6.37 17.75
N VAL A 147 -8.57 6.27 16.48
CA VAL A 147 -7.99 5.30 15.54
C VAL A 147 -7.35 6.02 14.38
N ASN A 148 -6.11 5.62 14.03
CA ASN A 148 -5.52 5.93 12.74
C ASN A 148 -5.72 4.74 11.81
N LEU A 149 -6.14 5.00 10.57
CA LEU A 149 -6.16 4.02 9.48
C LEU A 149 -4.91 4.20 8.63
N LEU A 150 -3.99 3.27 8.71
CA LEU A 150 -2.69 3.35 8.05
C LEU A 150 -2.65 2.43 6.81
N GLY A 151 -2.14 2.94 5.68
CA GLY A 151 -2.05 2.20 4.44
C GLY A 151 -3.36 2.16 3.64
N LEU A 152 -4.26 3.09 3.91
CA LEU A 152 -5.49 3.26 3.12
C LEU A 152 -5.16 3.99 1.82
N THR A 153 -4.46 3.29 0.90
CA THR A 153 -4.09 3.86 -0.41
C THR A 153 -5.07 3.44 -1.50
N PRO A 154 -5.27 4.24 -2.54
CA PRO A 154 -6.05 3.81 -3.69
C PRO A 154 -5.39 2.63 -4.43
N LEU A 155 -4.07 2.44 -4.31
CA LEU A 155 -3.38 1.28 -4.87
C LEU A 155 -3.91 -0.05 -4.32
N ASP A 156 -4.30 -0.08 -3.02
CA ASP A 156 -4.82 -1.27 -2.35
C ASP A 156 -6.37 -1.29 -2.29
N PHE A 157 -7.03 -0.13 -2.22
CA PHE A 157 -8.46 -0.03 -1.93
C PHE A 157 -9.29 0.59 -3.06
N SER A 158 -8.67 1.05 -4.14
CA SER A 158 -9.32 1.81 -5.21
C SER A 158 -10.18 2.99 -4.70
N VAL A 159 -11.00 3.57 -5.56
CA VAL A 159 -11.93 4.67 -5.22
C VAL A 159 -13.39 4.24 -5.20
N VAL A 160 -13.66 2.95 -5.25
CA VAL A 160 -15.02 2.36 -5.41
C VAL A 160 -15.85 2.31 -4.13
N GLY A 161 -15.38 2.90 -3.03
CA GLY A 161 -16.13 2.98 -1.78
C GLY A 161 -15.53 2.20 -0.61
N ASN A 162 -14.48 1.40 -0.79
CA ASN A 162 -13.83 0.66 0.29
C ASN A 162 -13.37 1.58 1.44
N ALA A 163 -12.71 2.72 1.10
CA ALA A 163 -12.25 3.68 2.09
C ALA A 163 -13.41 4.32 2.89
N THR A 164 -14.49 4.69 2.21
CA THR A 164 -15.67 5.28 2.84
C THR A 164 -16.35 4.29 3.77
N THR A 165 -16.55 3.04 3.31
CA THR A 165 -17.14 1.97 4.11
C THR A 165 -16.30 1.67 5.36
N LEU A 166 -14.97 1.61 5.23
CA LEU A 166 -14.07 1.37 6.34
C LEU A 166 -14.15 2.48 7.41
N LYS A 167 -14.14 3.74 6.98
CA LYS A 167 -14.30 4.91 7.89
C LYS A 167 -15.65 4.87 8.60
N GLN A 168 -16.72 4.46 7.89
CA GLN A 168 -18.06 4.32 8.46
C GLN A 168 -18.09 3.20 9.51
N ILE A 169 -17.50 2.02 9.24
CA ILE A 169 -17.42 0.91 10.21
C ILE A 169 -16.76 1.38 11.52
N VAL A 170 -15.67 2.13 11.44
CA VAL A 170 -14.95 2.67 12.61
C VAL A 170 -15.83 3.64 13.40
N THR A 171 -16.49 4.57 12.73
CA THR A 171 -17.33 5.58 13.39
C THR A 171 -18.60 4.99 13.98
N ASP A 172 -19.27 4.08 13.27
CA ASP A 172 -20.50 3.40 13.75
C ASP A 172 -20.21 2.51 14.96
N ALA A 173 -19.00 1.96 15.07
CA ALA A 173 -18.56 1.19 16.24
C ALA A 173 -18.21 2.06 17.46
N GLY A 174 -18.36 3.38 17.37
CA GLY A 174 -18.11 4.35 18.44
C GLY A 174 -16.67 4.79 18.61
N PHE A 175 -15.79 4.53 17.64
CA PHE A 175 -14.45 5.07 17.61
C PHE A 175 -14.44 6.49 17.01
N THR A 176 -13.41 7.25 17.33
CA THR A 176 -13.12 8.53 16.66
C THR A 176 -12.01 8.31 15.64
N LEU A 177 -12.28 8.58 14.37
CA LEU A 177 -11.25 8.56 13.33
C LEU A 177 -10.30 9.75 13.56
N GLN A 178 -9.03 9.46 13.88
CA GLN A 178 -8.00 10.48 14.11
C GLN A 178 -7.35 10.90 12.80
N SER A 179 -6.93 9.93 11.97
CA SER A 179 -6.38 10.16 10.64
C SER A 179 -6.52 8.91 9.77
N SER A 180 -6.52 9.08 8.45
CA SER A 180 -6.53 7.99 7.47
C SER A 180 -5.29 7.98 6.56
N TRP A 181 -4.41 8.95 6.70
CA TRP A 181 -3.12 9.12 5.99
C TRP A 181 -3.22 9.31 4.48
N SER A 182 -4.27 8.85 3.86
CA SER A 182 -4.65 9.03 2.46
C SER A 182 -6.17 8.95 2.33
N MET A 183 -6.69 9.10 1.12
CA MET A 183 -8.11 8.92 0.81
C MET A 183 -9.02 9.86 1.61
N GLY A 184 -8.78 11.18 1.47
CA GLY A 184 -9.58 12.24 2.10
C GLY A 184 -9.03 12.71 3.45
N ASP A 185 -7.75 12.57 3.68
CA ASP A 185 -7.05 13.19 4.81
C ASP A 185 -6.34 14.49 4.38
N THR A 186 -5.92 15.27 5.35
CA THR A 186 -5.11 16.48 5.14
C THR A 186 -3.80 16.40 5.90
N LEU A 187 -2.80 17.15 5.46
CA LEU A 187 -1.52 17.22 6.18
C LEU A 187 -1.68 17.73 7.62
N ASP A 188 -2.64 18.63 7.88
CA ASP A 188 -2.90 19.14 9.22
C ASP A 188 -3.55 18.10 10.12
N GLN A 189 -4.43 17.26 9.58
CA GLN A 189 -5.05 16.15 10.28
C GLN A 189 -4.00 15.06 10.60
N LEU A 190 -3.19 14.71 9.60
CA LEU A 190 -2.06 13.78 9.74
C LEU A 190 -1.06 14.24 10.79
N ALA A 191 -0.80 15.55 10.90
CA ALA A 191 0.09 16.10 11.93
C ALA A 191 -0.36 15.80 13.37
N THR A 192 -1.63 15.46 13.57
CA THR A 192 -2.20 15.11 14.89
C THR A 192 -2.27 13.60 15.14
N ALA A 193 -1.74 12.77 14.24
CA ALA A 193 -1.82 11.31 14.32
C ALA A 193 -1.29 10.70 15.62
N ALA A 194 -0.32 11.37 16.28
CA ALA A 194 0.19 10.93 17.59
C ALA A 194 -0.86 10.98 18.73
N ASN A 195 -2.04 11.59 18.49
CA ASN A 195 -3.13 11.61 19.45
C ASN A 195 -4.02 10.35 19.40
N ALA A 196 -3.75 9.39 18.53
CA ALA A 196 -4.49 8.14 18.45
C ALA A 196 -4.18 7.21 19.63
N ASP A 197 -5.14 6.37 19.95
CA ASP A 197 -5.01 5.32 20.99
C ASP A 197 -4.60 3.97 20.36
N VAL A 198 -4.90 3.77 19.07
CA VAL A 198 -4.53 2.57 18.32
C VAL A 198 -4.37 2.89 16.83
N ASN A 199 -3.40 2.25 16.21
CA ASN A 199 -3.20 2.27 14.76
C ASN A 199 -3.79 1.00 14.13
N VAL A 200 -4.28 1.10 12.91
CA VAL A 200 -4.68 -0.03 12.08
C VAL A 200 -3.80 -0.09 10.84
N VAL A 201 -3.15 -1.21 10.63
CA VAL A 201 -2.36 -1.48 9.42
C VAL A 201 -3.23 -2.24 8.44
N LEU A 202 -3.66 -1.57 7.39
CA LEU A 202 -4.58 -2.08 6.37
C LEU A 202 -3.85 -2.64 5.14
N SER A 203 -2.61 -2.25 4.95
CA SER A 203 -1.72 -2.69 3.87
C SER A 203 -0.28 -2.69 4.35
N SER A 204 0.54 -3.53 3.75
CA SER A 204 2.00 -3.60 4.03
C SER A 204 2.71 -2.27 3.78
N THR A 205 2.15 -1.37 2.99
CA THR A 205 2.65 -0.01 2.76
C THR A 205 2.85 0.76 4.06
N ALA A 206 2.02 0.51 5.07
CA ALA A 206 2.03 1.27 6.33
C ALA A 206 2.70 0.55 7.50
N PHE A 207 3.25 -0.63 7.28
CA PHE A 207 3.81 -1.39 8.39
C PHE A 207 4.95 -0.66 9.11
N TYR A 208 5.90 -0.10 8.35
CA TYR A 208 7.00 0.67 8.93
C TYR A 208 6.55 1.96 9.63
N LEU A 209 5.47 2.58 9.13
CA LEU A 209 4.84 3.71 9.79
C LEU A 209 4.26 3.31 11.14
N ALA A 210 3.53 2.19 11.21
CA ALA A 210 2.94 1.70 12.45
C ALA A 210 4.02 1.39 13.50
N GLN A 211 5.13 0.77 13.09
CA GLN A 211 6.28 0.54 13.96
C GLN A 211 6.89 1.86 14.46
N TYR A 212 7.08 2.83 13.56
CA TYR A 212 7.60 4.15 13.94
C TYR A 212 6.70 4.85 14.95
N LEU A 213 5.38 4.86 14.75
CA LEU A 213 4.41 5.47 15.68
C LEU A 213 4.37 4.74 17.02
N ARG A 214 4.48 3.41 17.03
CA ARG A 214 4.62 2.62 18.26
C ARG A 214 5.89 2.97 19.03
N ASP A 215 7.03 2.95 18.35
CA ASP A 215 8.34 3.12 18.98
C ASP A 215 8.57 4.57 19.45
N THR A 216 7.96 5.55 18.76
CA THR A 216 8.12 6.97 19.08
C THR A 216 7.07 7.49 20.06
N TYR A 217 5.82 7.06 19.92
CA TYR A 217 4.69 7.60 20.67
C TYR A 217 3.95 6.57 21.52
N GLY A 218 4.36 5.30 21.48
CA GLY A 218 3.76 4.22 22.27
C GLY A 218 2.39 3.75 21.78
N ILE A 219 2.01 4.06 20.54
CA ILE A 219 0.68 3.73 19.98
C ILE A 219 0.71 2.29 19.48
N PRO A 220 -0.05 1.36 20.07
CA PRO A 220 -0.15 -0.02 19.58
C PRO A 220 -0.80 -0.07 18.21
N TYR A 221 -0.61 -1.18 17.50
CA TYR A 221 -1.26 -1.36 16.20
C TYR A 221 -1.88 -2.75 16.04
N VAL A 222 -2.96 -2.81 15.28
CA VAL A 222 -3.68 -4.01 14.85
C VAL A 222 -3.50 -4.15 13.34
N VAL A 223 -3.18 -5.35 12.86
CA VAL A 223 -2.98 -5.61 11.43
C VAL A 223 -4.19 -6.36 10.88
N GLY A 224 -4.74 -5.89 9.76
CA GLY A 224 -5.80 -6.60 9.05
C GLY A 224 -6.93 -5.71 8.53
N ILE A 225 -7.66 -6.27 7.58
CA ILE A 225 -8.82 -5.66 6.91
C ILE A 225 -10.09 -6.35 7.42
N PRO A 226 -11.14 -5.61 7.81
CA PRO A 226 -12.42 -6.20 8.23
C PRO A 226 -13.16 -6.74 7.01
N MET A 227 -13.11 -8.05 6.77
CA MET A 227 -13.81 -8.74 5.67
C MET A 227 -14.93 -9.61 6.21
N GLY A 228 -16.15 -9.45 5.70
CA GLY A 228 -17.33 -10.20 6.09
C GLY A 228 -17.91 -9.81 7.45
N GLU A 229 -18.97 -10.52 7.90
CA GLU A 229 -19.67 -10.23 9.15
C GLU A 229 -18.81 -10.56 10.36
N LYS A 230 -18.32 -11.81 10.43
CA LYS A 230 -17.49 -12.28 11.54
C LYS A 230 -16.15 -11.55 11.57
N GLY A 231 -15.48 -11.44 10.41
CA GLY A 231 -14.20 -10.75 10.33
C GLY A 231 -14.28 -9.29 10.77
N THR A 232 -15.39 -8.60 10.46
CA THR A 232 -15.61 -7.22 10.94
C THR A 232 -15.83 -7.17 12.47
N ALA A 233 -16.58 -8.10 13.04
CA ALA A 233 -16.81 -8.15 14.47
C ALA A 233 -15.50 -8.43 15.24
N ASP A 234 -14.73 -9.41 14.82
CA ASP A 234 -13.45 -9.80 15.42
C ASP A 234 -12.43 -8.67 15.32
N TRP A 235 -12.36 -7.99 14.17
CA TRP A 235 -11.49 -6.84 13.95
C TRP A 235 -11.82 -5.66 14.88
N LEU A 236 -13.11 -5.34 15.06
CA LEU A 236 -13.55 -4.30 15.99
C LEU A 236 -13.23 -4.66 17.45
N GLU A 237 -13.30 -5.93 17.81
CA GLU A 237 -12.91 -6.42 19.13
C GLU A 237 -11.38 -6.27 19.33
N ALA A 238 -10.57 -6.64 18.33
CA ALA A 238 -9.13 -6.44 18.35
C ALA A 238 -8.76 -4.96 18.53
N LEU A 239 -9.48 -4.03 17.88
CA LEU A 239 -9.28 -2.59 18.08
C LEU A 239 -9.62 -2.14 19.52
N ARG A 240 -10.74 -2.63 20.09
CA ARG A 240 -11.13 -2.31 21.48
C ARG A 240 -10.06 -2.77 22.46
N ASN A 241 -9.43 -3.91 22.20
CA ASN A 241 -8.41 -4.52 23.05
C ASN A 241 -6.98 -4.09 22.72
N CYS A 242 -6.76 -3.35 21.62
CA CYS A 242 -5.44 -3.03 21.07
C CYS A 242 -4.60 -4.31 20.84
N ASP A 243 -5.23 -5.35 20.32
CA ASP A 243 -4.64 -6.68 20.14
C ASP A 243 -3.71 -6.72 18.94
N SER A 244 -2.42 -6.56 19.17
CA SER A 244 -1.38 -6.63 18.13
C SER A 244 -1.20 -8.03 17.55
N SER A 245 -1.72 -9.08 18.20
CA SER A 245 -1.62 -10.45 17.71
C SER A 245 -2.72 -10.84 16.71
N TYR A 246 -3.72 -10.00 16.54
CA TYR A 246 -4.82 -10.23 15.62
C TYR A 246 -4.32 -10.51 14.20
N LEU A 247 -4.76 -11.60 13.59
CA LEU A 247 -4.38 -12.19 12.29
C LEU A 247 -2.92 -12.61 12.14
N THR A 248 -1.98 -11.96 12.80
CA THR A 248 -0.56 -12.16 12.53
C THR A 248 0.13 -13.04 13.57
N GLY A 249 -0.49 -13.29 14.72
CA GLY A 249 0.16 -13.90 15.88
C GLY A 249 1.32 -13.06 16.46
N PHE A 250 1.44 -11.82 16.04
CA PHE A 250 2.52 -10.90 16.32
C PHE A 250 2.38 -10.32 17.74
N THR A 251 3.44 -10.26 18.51
CA THR A 251 3.36 -9.76 19.90
C THR A 251 3.57 -8.25 20.01
N GLY A 252 3.86 -7.57 18.89
CA GLY A 252 4.16 -6.13 18.87
C GLY A 252 5.53 -5.76 19.45
N GLN A 253 6.35 -6.75 19.86
CA GLN A 253 7.68 -6.53 20.44
C GLN A 253 8.83 -6.68 19.44
N GLU A 254 8.52 -7.01 18.20
CA GLU A 254 9.51 -7.21 17.16
C GLU A 254 10.23 -5.89 16.87
N LYS A 255 11.56 -5.96 16.90
CA LYS A 255 12.40 -4.79 16.69
C LYS A 255 12.18 -4.23 15.30
N TYR A 256 12.07 -2.90 15.21
CA TYR A 256 12.16 -2.16 13.95
C TYR A 256 13.43 -2.60 13.22
N ILE A 257 13.27 -3.44 12.24
CA ILE A 257 14.32 -3.72 11.27
C ILE A 257 14.30 -2.52 10.34
N ARG A 258 15.28 -1.64 10.52
CA ARG A 258 15.49 -0.52 9.62
C ARG A 258 15.41 -1.07 8.21
N ALA A 259 14.46 -0.58 7.40
CA ALA A 259 14.32 -0.98 6.01
C ALA A 259 15.59 -0.61 5.25
N GLN A 260 16.62 -1.42 5.41
CA GLN A 260 17.70 -1.49 4.45
C GLN A 260 17.19 -2.45 3.38
N TYR A 261 16.60 -1.88 2.34
CA TYR A 261 16.28 -2.60 1.13
C TYR A 261 17.59 -3.04 0.47
N ALA A 262 18.18 -4.08 0.99
CA ALA A 262 19.31 -4.73 0.37
C ALA A 262 18.75 -5.69 -0.68
N LEU A 263 18.84 -5.31 -1.96
CA LEU A 263 18.59 -6.17 -3.12
C LEU A 263 19.27 -7.55 -3.01
N ALA A 264 20.39 -7.62 -2.27
CA ALA A 264 21.15 -8.85 -2.03
C ALA A 264 20.35 -9.92 -1.25
N ASP A 265 19.51 -9.52 -0.28
CA ASP A 265 18.76 -10.48 0.53
C ASP A 265 17.56 -11.08 -0.20
N LEU A 266 16.98 -10.36 -1.17
CA LEU A 266 15.85 -10.85 -1.97
C LEU A 266 16.21 -12.04 -2.87
N ASN A 267 17.42 -12.06 -3.43
CA ASN A 267 17.86 -13.12 -4.34
C ASN A 267 18.25 -14.42 -3.59
N ALA A 268 18.82 -14.31 -2.40
CA ALA A 268 19.17 -15.46 -1.57
C ALA A 268 17.92 -16.20 -1.05
N TRP A 269 16.88 -15.45 -0.70
CA TRP A 269 15.65 -16.01 -0.14
C TRP A 269 14.76 -16.73 -1.19
N LYS A 270 14.75 -16.25 -2.44
CA LYS A 270 13.96 -16.85 -3.55
C LYS A 270 14.39 -18.25 -3.95
N THR A 271 15.63 -18.66 -3.66
CA THR A 271 16.18 -19.96 -4.07
C THR A 271 15.89 -21.10 -3.10
N GLU A 272 15.35 -20.84 -1.91
CA GLU A 272 15.18 -21.84 -0.84
C GLU A 272 13.73 -22.26 -0.59
N GLN A 273 12.72 -21.61 -1.21
CA GLN A 273 11.33 -22.04 -1.04
C GLN A 273 11.02 -23.28 -1.88
N ALA A 274 10.74 -24.40 -1.18
CA ALA A 274 10.10 -25.53 -1.79
C ALA A 274 8.60 -25.23 -1.96
N TYR A 275 8.11 -25.23 -3.19
CA TYR A 275 6.68 -25.10 -3.47
C TYR A 275 5.98 -26.43 -3.15
N ASP A 276 4.81 -26.32 -2.51
CA ASP A 276 3.97 -27.49 -2.24
C ASP A 276 3.30 -27.94 -3.54
N ASP A 277 3.58 -29.20 -3.96
CA ASP A 277 3.01 -29.77 -5.19
C ASP A 277 1.60 -30.35 -5.02
N THR A 278 1.02 -30.24 -3.82
CA THR A 278 -0.35 -30.73 -3.59
C THR A 278 -1.39 -29.76 -4.19
N PRO A 279 -2.52 -30.27 -4.73
CA PRO A 279 -3.66 -29.43 -5.09
C PRO A 279 -4.22 -28.71 -3.86
N CYS A 280 -4.88 -27.56 -4.07
CA CYS A 280 -5.60 -26.85 -3.02
C CYS A 280 -7.01 -26.44 -3.47
N ASP A 281 -7.93 -26.24 -2.51
CA ASP A 281 -9.29 -25.80 -2.84
C ASP A 281 -9.30 -24.36 -3.32
N VAL A 282 -8.62 -23.46 -2.61
CA VAL A 282 -8.58 -22.02 -2.95
C VAL A 282 -7.16 -21.49 -2.88
N LEU A 283 -6.72 -20.88 -3.97
CA LEU A 283 -5.52 -20.06 -4.02
C LEU A 283 -5.92 -18.58 -4.00
N VAL A 284 -5.35 -17.81 -3.08
CA VAL A 284 -5.50 -16.34 -3.06
C VAL A 284 -4.18 -15.69 -3.43
N ILE A 285 -4.20 -14.77 -4.42
CA ILE A 285 -3.01 -14.04 -4.87
C ILE A 285 -3.20 -12.55 -4.54
N GLY A 286 -2.24 -11.92 -3.85
CA GLY A 286 -2.34 -10.51 -3.51
C GLY A 286 -1.27 -9.99 -2.57
N GLU A 287 -1.58 -8.86 -1.96
CA GLU A 287 -0.77 -8.16 -0.97
C GLU A 287 -0.86 -8.88 0.40
N PRO A 288 0.21 -8.94 1.22
CA PRO A 288 0.23 -9.75 2.44
C PRO A 288 -0.89 -9.51 3.45
N VAL A 289 -1.25 -8.25 3.75
CA VAL A 289 -2.31 -7.96 4.73
C VAL A 289 -3.68 -8.35 4.18
N TYR A 290 -3.91 -8.11 2.89
CA TYR A 290 -5.09 -8.60 2.18
C TYR A 290 -5.16 -10.12 2.21
N LEU A 291 -4.05 -10.83 1.93
CA LEU A 291 -4.00 -12.29 1.94
C LEU A 291 -4.37 -12.89 3.30
N LEU A 292 -3.79 -12.37 4.38
CA LEU A 292 -4.10 -12.84 5.73
C LEU A 292 -5.57 -12.59 6.11
N SER A 293 -6.09 -11.42 5.75
CA SER A 293 -7.48 -11.06 6.01
C SER A 293 -8.45 -11.93 5.21
N MET A 294 -8.15 -12.17 3.93
CA MET A 294 -8.95 -13.03 3.06
C MET A 294 -8.93 -14.49 3.53
N LYS A 295 -7.78 -15.01 3.94
CA LYS A 295 -7.68 -16.36 4.52
C LYS A 295 -8.56 -16.51 5.75
N ALA A 296 -8.48 -15.55 6.68
CA ALA A 296 -9.30 -15.56 7.88
C ALA A 296 -10.79 -15.53 7.54
N PHE A 297 -11.20 -14.68 6.61
CA PHE A 297 -12.56 -14.60 6.10
C PHE A 297 -13.03 -15.93 5.49
N LEU A 298 -12.27 -16.50 4.55
CA LEU A 298 -12.63 -17.75 3.88
C LEU A 298 -12.73 -18.93 4.86
N GLN A 299 -11.82 -19.01 5.82
CA GLN A 299 -11.79 -20.10 6.80
C GLN A 299 -12.87 -19.93 7.88
N GLN A 300 -12.97 -18.75 8.49
CA GLN A 300 -13.79 -18.56 9.69
C GLN A 300 -15.25 -18.27 9.38
N GLU A 301 -15.55 -17.67 8.23
CA GLU A 301 -16.91 -17.29 7.86
C GLU A 301 -17.51 -18.20 6.80
N LEU A 302 -16.71 -18.70 5.85
CA LEU A 302 -17.18 -19.57 4.77
C LEU A 302 -16.86 -21.05 4.99
N GLY A 303 -16.03 -21.38 6.00
CA GLY A 303 -15.70 -22.77 6.35
C GLY A 303 -14.73 -23.47 5.41
N LEU A 304 -14.06 -22.70 4.52
CA LEU A 304 -13.07 -23.25 3.59
C LEU A 304 -11.74 -23.47 4.32
N SER A 305 -11.33 -24.73 4.53
CA SER A 305 -10.15 -25.05 5.32
C SER A 305 -8.84 -25.03 4.51
N ASP A 306 -8.90 -25.45 3.24
CA ASP A 306 -7.73 -25.53 2.37
C ASP A 306 -7.58 -24.26 1.53
N VAL A 307 -6.97 -23.24 2.15
CA VAL A 307 -6.70 -21.92 1.54
C VAL A 307 -5.22 -21.68 1.50
N ARG A 308 -4.66 -21.63 0.31
CA ARG A 308 -3.26 -21.30 0.05
C ARG A 308 -3.12 -19.81 -0.29
N LEU A 309 -2.06 -19.19 0.21
CA LEU A 309 -1.74 -17.78 -0.03
C LEU A 309 -0.49 -17.65 -0.90
N LEU A 310 -0.53 -16.80 -1.91
CA LEU A 310 0.61 -16.51 -2.77
C LEU A 310 0.79 -15.00 -2.92
N CYS A 311 1.94 -14.50 -2.50
CA CYS A 311 2.31 -13.09 -2.60
C CYS A 311 3.27 -12.88 -3.78
N PRO A 312 2.91 -12.03 -4.76
CA PRO A 312 3.81 -11.68 -5.86
C PRO A 312 4.82 -10.58 -5.48
N LEU A 313 4.67 -9.93 -4.31
CA LEU A 313 5.45 -8.78 -3.86
C LEU A 313 6.60 -9.23 -2.94
N ALA A 314 7.71 -9.64 -3.54
CA ALA A 314 8.86 -10.18 -2.80
C ALA A 314 9.58 -9.14 -1.90
N ASP A 315 9.25 -7.87 -2.02
CA ASP A 315 9.78 -6.75 -1.23
C ASP A 315 8.84 -6.30 -0.09
N ALA A 316 7.79 -7.04 0.18
CA ALA A 316 6.97 -6.87 1.38
C ALA A 316 7.75 -7.26 2.65
N PRO A 317 7.31 -6.86 3.86
CA PRO A 317 7.97 -7.20 5.11
C PRO A 317 8.16 -8.72 5.28
N ARG A 318 9.42 -9.16 5.48
CA ARG A 318 9.80 -10.58 5.49
C ARG A 318 8.97 -11.43 6.45
N TRP A 319 8.68 -10.96 7.63
CA TRP A 319 7.91 -11.70 8.63
C TRP A 319 6.45 -11.96 8.22
N LEU A 320 5.86 -11.11 7.34
CA LEU A 320 4.57 -11.40 6.69
C LEU A 320 4.74 -12.49 5.64
N LEU A 321 5.79 -12.38 4.84
CA LEU A 321 6.08 -13.33 3.76
C LEU A 321 6.40 -14.75 4.26
N GLU A 322 6.87 -14.90 5.50
CA GLU A 322 7.08 -16.20 6.16
C GLU A 322 5.76 -16.97 6.41
N GLN A 323 4.60 -16.32 6.28
CA GLN A 323 3.27 -16.91 6.48
C GLN A 323 2.58 -17.34 5.18
N MET A 324 3.24 -17.17 4.02
CA MET A 324 2.67 -17.39 2.70
C MET A 324 3.74 -17.82 1.69
N GLU A 325 3.30 -18.37 0.57
CA GLU A 325 4.19 -18.59 -0.57
C GLU A 325 4.51 -17.26 -1.27
N VAL A 326 5.71 -17.15 -1.82
CA VAL A 326 6.15 -15.94 -2.54
C VAL A 326 6.64 -16.32 -3.92
N ALA A 327 6.00 -15.79 -4.94
CA ALA A 327 6.40 -15.98 -6.32
C ALA A 327 6.19 -14.73 -7.15
N SER A 328 7.27 -14.21 -7.73
CA SER A 328 7.25 -13.08 -8.67
C SER A 328 7.49 -13.51 -10.13
N VAL A 329 7.63 -14.80 -10.38
CA VAL A 329 7.89 -15.38 -11.71
C VAL A 329 6.59 -15.94 -12.27
N GLU A 330 6.23 -15.52 -13.47
CA GLU A 330 4.96 -15.86 -14.13
C GLU A 330 4.73 -17.37 -14.23
N ASP A 331 5.76 -18.15 -14.61
CA ASP A 331 5.64 -19.60 -14.76
C ASP A 331 5.32 -20.30 -13.44
N VAL A 332 5.88 -19.82 -12.32
CA VAL A 332 5.58 -20.33 -10.98
C VAL A 332 4.14 -20.00 -10.59
N ILE A 333 3.73 -18.76 -10.79
CA ILE A 333 2.34 -18.34 -10.49
C ILE A 333 1.35 -19.17 -11.33
N ARG A 334 1.65 -19.41 -12.61
CA ARG A 334 0.84 -20.24 -13.49
C ARG A 334 0.71 -21.68 -12.96
N GLN A 335 1.81 -22.29 -12.52
CA GLN A 335 1.79 -23.62 -11.94
C GLN A 335 0.93 -23.68 -10.67
N GLU A 336 1.06 -22.70 -9.78
CA GLU A 336 0.24 -22.63 -8.56
C GLU A 336 -1.25 -22.42 -8.89
N CYS A 337 -1.56 -21.57 -9.89
CA CYS A 337 -2.93 -21.44 -10.37
C CYS A 337 -3.50 -22.75 -10.94
N HIS A 338 -2.70 -23.57 -11.64
CA HIS A 338 -3.17 -24.86 -12.15
C HIS A 338 -3.58 -25.83 -11.03
N LYS A 339 -2.88 -25.83 -9.91
CA LYS A 339 -3.12 -26.73 -8.76
C LYS A 339 -4.41 -26.39 -8.01
N ALA A 340 -4.87 -25.15 -8.08
CA ALA A 340 -6.02 -24.67 -7.33
C ALA A 340 -7.35 -24.99 -8.04
N ARG A 341 -8.37 -25.38 -7.25
CA ARG A 341 -9.75 -25.51 -7.74
C ARG A 341 -10.39 -24.15 -8.02
N ARG A 342 -10.12 -23.15 -7.18
CA ARG A 342 -10.52 -21.74 -7.32
C ARG A 342 -9.33 -20.82 -7.12
N VAL A 343 -9.29 -19.73 -7.87
CA VAL A 343 -8.25 -18.70 -7.74
C VAL A 343 -8.92 -17.36 -7.48
N ILE A 344 -8.66 -16.74 -6.34
CA ILE A 344 -9.09 -15.39 -6.00
C ILE A 344 -7.91 -14.45 -6.26
N ALA A 345 -7.98 -13.65 -7.30
CA ALA A 345 -6.85 -12.84 -7.75
C ALA A 345 -7.28 -11.65 -8.62
N ASP A 346 -6.34 -10.73 -8.86
CA ASP A 346 -6.49 -9.72 -9.90
C ASP A 346 -6.72 -10.38 -11.27
N PRO A 347 -7.63 -9.84 -12.10
CA PRO A 347 -7.98 -10.42 -13.39
C PRO A 347 -6.81 -10.55 -14.38
N ILE A 348 -5.70 -9.87 -14.16
CA ILE A 348 -4.49 -10.03 -14.97
C ILE A 348 -3.97 -11.49 -14.91
N TYR A 349 -4.12 -12.16 -13.76
CA TYR A 349 -3.68 -13.54 -13.58
C TYR A 349 -4.53 -14.56 -14.33
N ALA A 350 -5.79 -14.26 -14.64
CA ALA A 350 -6.62 -15.13 -15.47
C ALA A 350 -6.09 -15.30 -16.91
N ARG A 351 -5.22 -14.40 -17.35
CA ARG A 351 -4.53 -14.52 -18.64
C ARG A 351 -3.47 -15.60 -18.67
N LEU A 352 -2.99 -16.07 -17.52
CA LEU A 352 -2.04 -17.17 -17.41
C LEU A 352 -2.67 -18.51 -17.78
N LEU A 353 -3.99 -18.66 -17.59
CA LEU A 353 -4.77 -19.87 -17.83
C LEU A 353 -6.02 -19.55 -18.66
N PRO A 354 -5.86 -19.24 -19.96
CA PRO A 354 -6.98 -18.80 -20.80
C PRO A 354 -8.09 -19.83 -20.94
N ASP A 355 -7.78 -21.13 -20.82
CA ASP A 355 -8.72 -22.25 -20.92
C ASP A 355 -9.40 -22.60 -19.59
N GLU A 356 -8.97 -21.99 -18.48
CA GLU A 356 -9.46 -22.27 -17.13
C GLU A 356 -9.98 -21.00 -16.43
N LYS A 357 -10.47 -20.01 -17.19
CA LYS A 357 -10.90 -18.71 -16.67
C LYS A 357 -12.03 -18.80 -15.66
N ASP A 358 -12.88 -19.79 -15.79
CA ASP A 358 -14.07 -19.96 -14.93
C ASP A 358 -13.74 -20.29 -13.47
N LYS A 359 -12.48 -20.70 -13.18
CA LYS A 359 -12.03 -20.89 -11.81
C LYS A 359 -11.57 -19.61 -11.12
N PHE A 360 -11.41 -18.49 -11.87
CA PHE A 360 -10.96 -17.24 -11.31
C PHE A 360 -12.13 -16.40 -10.78
N ILE A 361 -12.02 -16.01 -9.51
CA ILE A 361 -12.84 -14.97 -8.89
C ILE A 361 -12.04 -13.67 -8.97
N SER A 362 -12.53 -12.73 -9.77
CA SER A 362 -11.85 -11.48 -10.05
C SER A 362 -11.90 -10.56 -8.83
N MET A 363 -10.72 -10.22 -8.33
CA MET A 363 -10.49 -9.21 -7.29
C MET A 363 -9.47 -8.19 -7.82
N PRO A 364 -9.92 -7.19 -8.60
CA PRO A 364 -9.03 -6.18 -9.17
C PRO A 364 -8.19 -5.47 -8.12
N HIS A 365 -6.98 -5.09 -8.48
CA HIS A 365 -6.05 -4.35 -7.63
C HIS A 365 -5.34 -3.28 -8.44
N GLU A 366 -5.43 -2.02 -8.02
CA GLU A 366 -4.91 -0.89 -8.80
C GLU A 366 -3.42 -1.00 -9.12
N ALA A 367 -2.62 -1.50 -8.18
CA ALA A 367 -1.18 -1.66 -8.40
C ALA A 367 -0.81 -2.79 -9.38
N TYR A 368 -1.74 -3.68 -9.76
CA TYR A 368 -1.49 -4.78 -10.69
C TYR A 368 -2.10 -4.52 -12.06
N SER A 369 -3.40 -4.32 -12.13
CA SER A 369 -4.12 -4.11 -13.40
C SER A 369 -4.54 -2.65 -13.65
N GLY A 370 -4.34 -1.78 -12.65
CA GLY A 370 -4.61 -0.35 -12.75
C GLY A 370 -6.05 -0.05 -13.18
N ARG A 371 -6.21 1.04 -13.88
CA ARG A 371 -7.52 1.56 -14.35
C ARG A 371 -8.37 0.61 -15.20
N HIS A 372 -7.81 -0.48 -15.72
CA HIS A 372 -8.56 -1.38 -16.61
C HIS A 372 -9.72 -2.06 -15.92
N TYR A 373 -9.59 -2.35 -14.63
CA TYR A 373 -10.55 -3.15 -13.89
C TYR A 373 -11.00 -2.50 -12.57
N HIS A 374 -10.55 -1.29 -12.24
CA HIS A 374 -10.88 -0.70 -10.94
C HIS A 374 -12.39 -0.57 -10.70
N ALA A 375 -13.17 -0.31 -11.75
CA ALA A 375 -14.64 -0.23 -11.66
C ALA A 375 -15.30 -1.57 -11.29
N ASP A 376 -14.63 -2.68 -11.52
CA ASP A 376 -15.11 -4.03 -11.22
C ASP A 376 -14.68 -4.50 -9.82
N MET A 377 -13.89 -3.71 -9.09
CA MET A 377 -13.49 -4.03 -7.73
C MET A 377 -14.71 -3.99 -6.80
N PRO A 378 -14.99 -5.08 -6.06
CA PRO A 378 -16.07 -5.04 -5.08
C PRO A 378 -15.72 -4.19 -3.87
N ILE A 379 -16.71 -3.81 -3.08
CA ILE A 379 -16.50 -3.37 -1.70
C ILE A 379 -16.21 -4.64 -0.88
N PHE A 380 -14.92 -4.88 -0.62
CA PHE A 380 -14.45 -6.08 0.09
C PHE A 380 -14.28 -5.86 1.59
N VAL A 381 -14.52 -4.66 2.09
CA VAL A 381 -14.54 -4.34 3.51
C VAL A 381 -15.96 -4.40 4.07
N GLY A 382 -16.08 -4.92 5.29
CA GLY A 382 -17.34 -4.94 6.02
C GLY A 382 -18.25 -6.14 5.71
N PRO A 383 -19.43 -6.19 6.37
CA PRO A 383 -20.32 -7.35 6.37
C PRO A 383 -20.87 -7.75 5.01
N SER A 384 -21.10 -6.77 4.11
CA SER A 384 -21.70 -7.02 2.78
C SER A 384 -20.87 -7.93 1.88
N PHE A 385 -19.57 -8.03 2.14
CA PHE A 385 -18.66 -8.87 1.37
C PHE A 385 -18.97 -10.36 1.45
N THR A 386 -19.58 -10.82 2.56
CA THR A 386 -19.98 -12.21 2.73
C THR A 386 -20.98 -12.66 1.65
N ALA A 387 -22.00 -11.86 1.38
CA ALA A 387 -23.00 -12.20 0.37
C ALA A 387 -22.40 -12.21 -1.03
N TRP A 388 -21.59 -11.22 -1.35
CA TRP A 388 -20.89 -11.10 -2.63
C TRP A 388 -19.96 -12.30 -2.90
N MET A 389 -19.13 -12.67 -1.93
CA MET A 389 -18.18 -13.78 -2.13
C MET A 389 -18.91 -15.13 -2.22
N LYS A 390 -19.98 -15.36 -1.46
CA LYS A 390 -20.80 -16.56 -1.59
C LYS A 390 -21.39 -16.70 -3.00
N GLU A 391 -21.92 -15.63 -3.56
CA GLU A 391 -22.43 -15.62 -4.94
C GLU A 391 -21.33 -16.00 -5.93
N LYS A 392 -20.14 -15.38 -5.84
CA LYS A 392 -19.02 -15.67 -6.73
C LYS A 392 -18.46 -17.09 -6.63
N LEU A 393 -18.47 -17.67 -5.44
CA LEU A 393 -18.07 -19.06 -5.25
C LEU A 393 -19.09 -20.04 -5.88
N MET A 394 -20.39 -19.71 -5.87
CA MET A 394 -21.45 -20.52 -6.47
C MET A 394 -21.53 -20.41 -7.99
N GLU A 395 -21.24 -19.23 -8.58
CA GLU A 395 -21.24 -19.02 -10.03
C GLU A 395 -20.30 -19.96 -10.80
N GLY A 396 -19.25 -20.45 -10.18
CA GLY A 396 -18.32 -21.42 -10.78
C GLY A 396 -18.62 -22.88 -10.51
N GLU A 397 -19.65 -23.20 -9.73
CA GLU A 397 -20.18 -24.55 -9.57
C GLU A 397 -21.26 -24.79 -10.64
N GLY A 398 -20.91 -24.61 -11.92
CA GLY A 398 -21.81 -24.85 -13.03
C GLY A 398 -22.51 -26.23 -12.87
N LEU A 399 -23.80 -26.14 -12.77
CA LEU A 399 -24.83 -27.17 -12.83
C LEU A 399 -24.56 -28.28 -13.86
#